data_a8dff0ee859a397f7758f6e524d8faaf
#
_entry.id   a8dff0ee859a397f7758f6e524d8faaf
#
_cell.length_a   1.000
_cell.length_b   1.000
_cell.length_c   1.000
_cell.angle_alpha   90.00
_cell.angle_beta   90.00
_cell.angle_gamma   90.00
#
_symmetry.space_group_name_H-M   'P 1'
#
loop_
_entity.id
_entity.type
_entity.pdbx_description
1 polymer ?
#
loop_
_entity_poly.entity_id
_entity_poly.type
_entity_poly.pdbx_seq_one_letter_code
_entity_poly.pdbx_strand_id
1 'polypeptide(L)'
;MILTLEEIAKLIDAKVYGEPSKEIKGMNTLDSATSDHISYAVSQKYKKSLTNSNAGAVIIDKKLIVHCPSNALLVKNVSLAYALLTHQFKNDQNIKHFQPAFKVINSYSKVDFAPGCIIGKNVTIGENTSIGANCVIGDDVTIGMNSLIGSNVTIHKGCEIGKKCVISSGAVIGSEGFGNARDQNNQWHAIAHLGNVIIGDEVSIGANTTIDRGSIDNTEIHNGVKIDNLVHIAHNVIIGSD
;
A
#
# COMPACT_ATOMS: atom_id res chain seq x y z
N MET A 1 5.69 -13.81 3.99
CA MET A 1 6.20 -14.35 5.28
C MET A 1 5.04 -14.97 6.03
N ILE A 2 5.24 -16.06 6.79
CA ILE A 2 4.21 -16.65 7.68
C ILE A 2 4.79 -16.58 9.09
N LEU A 3 4.02 -16.11 10.06
CA LEU A 3 4.41 -15.99 11.46
C LEU A 3 3.32 -16.57 12.36
N THR A 4 3.71 -17.25 13.43
CA THR A 4 2.79 -17.67 14.48
C THR A 4 2.45 -16.51 15.43
N LEU A 5 1.32 -16.60 16.15
CA LEU A 5 0.96 -15.57 17.15
C LEU A 5 1.99 -15.48 18.29
N GLU A 6 2.66 -16.58 18.62
CA GLU A 6 3.74 -16.57 19.61
C GLU A 6 4.95 -15.75 19.12
N GLU A 7 5.35 -15.91 17.85
CA GLU A 7 6.43 -15.14 17.25
C GLU A 7 6.07 -13.66 17.15
N ILE A 8 4.85 -13.36 16.70
CA ILE A 8 4.36 -11.97 16.65
C ILE A 8 4.33 -11.36 18.04
N ALA A 9 3.84 -12.09 19.05
CA ALA A 9 3.77 -11.61 20.42
C ALA A 9 5.14 -11.22 20.99
N LYS A 10 6.20 -11.99 20.67
CA LYS A 10 7.59 -11.67 21.04
C LYS A 10 8.10 -10.39 20.36
N LEU A 11 7.71 -10.16 19.10
CA LEU A 11 8.12 -8.97 18.34
C LEU A 11 7.51 -7.67 18.87
N ILE A 12 6.26 -7.71 19.35
CA ILE A 12 5.51 -6.53 19.74
C ILE A 12 5.25 -6.43 21.26
N ASP A 13 5.93 -7.23 22.07
CA ASP A 13 5.75 -7.33 23.53
C ASP A 13 4.26 -7.51 23.92
N ALA A 14 3.61 -8.50 23.31
CA ALA A 14 2.20 -8.80 23.52
C ALA A 14 1.99 -10.07 24.35
N LYS A 15 0.82 -10.12 25.02
CA LYS A 15 0.32 -11.37 25.60
C LYS A 15 -0.70 -12.00 24.66
N VAL A 16 -0.47 -13.26 24.28
CA VAL A 16 -1.42 -14.04 23.47
C VAL A 16 -2.64 -14.42 24.30
N TYR A 17 -3.82 -14.18 23.75
CA TYR A 17 -5.10 -14.68 24.22
C TYR A 17 -5.75 -15.50 23.10
N GLY A 18 -5.78 -16.80 23.27
CA GLY A 18 -6.22 -17.77 22.26
C GLY A 18 -5.12 -18.76 21.92
N GLU A 19 -4.94 -19.13 20.65
CA GLU A 19 -4.05 -20.17 20.14
C GLU A 19 -2.67 -19.62 19.74
N PRO A 20 -1.59 -19.84 20.50
CA PRO A 20 -0.26 -19.31 20.19
C PRO A 20 0.35 -19.81 18.86
N SER A 21 -0.01 -21.02 18.44
CA SER A 21 0.47 -21.66 17.21
C SER A 21 -0.26 -21.21 15.95
N LYS A 22 -1.33 -20.40 16.06
CA LYS A 22 -2.08 -19.89 14.91
C LYS A 22 -1.16 -19.13 13.96
N GLU A 23 -1.12 -19.55 12.70
CA GLU A 23 -0.33 -18.93 11.63
C GLU A 23 -1.06 -17.71 11.03
N ILE A 24 -0.30 -16.67 10.80
CA ILE A 24 -0.71 -15.41 10.15
C ILE A 24 0.14 -15.19 8.90
N LYS A 25 -0.51 -14.92 7.77
CA LYS A 25 0.13 -14.72 6.46
C LYS A 25 0.23 -13.25 6.06
N GLY A 26 -0.53 -12.38 6.72
CA GLY A 26 -0.56 -10.96 6.36
C GLY A 26 -1.29 -10.11 7.39
N MET A 27 -1.33 -8.82 7.12
CA MET A 27 -2.03 -7.83 7.91
C MET A 27 -3.14 -7.20 7.08
N ASN A 28 -4.33 -7.02 7.67
CA ASN A 28 -5.44 -6.37 6.98
C ASN A 28 -6.31 -5.56 7.94
N THR A 29 -7.21 -4.71 7.43
CA THR A 29 -8.15 -3.96 8.26
C THR A 29 -9.18 -4.90 8.90
N LEU A 30 -9.87 -4.45 9.95
CA LEU A 30 -10.88 -5.28 10.63
C LEU A 30 -11.99 -5.76 9.69
N ASP A 31 -12.37 -4.91 8.73
CA ASP A 31 -13.48 -5.18 7.82
C ASP A 31 -13.07 -6.08 6.64
N SER A 32 -11.80 -6.04 6.22
CA SER A 32 -11.28 -6.81 5.08
C SER A 32 -10.45 -8.05 5.47
N ALA A 33 -10.18 -8.23 6.76
CA ALA A 33 -9.37 -9.35 7.23
C ALA A 33 -10.10 -10.70 7.11
N THR A 34 -9.32 -11.73 6.80
CA THR A 34 -9.73 -13.15 6.85
C THR A 34 -9.03 -13.88 7.98
N SER A 35 -9.33 -15.16 8.17
CA SER A 35 -8.73 -16.00 9.21
C SER A 35 -7.19 -16.12 9.14
N ASP A 36 -6.58 -15.77 8.02
CA ASP A 36 -5.13 -15.78 7.80
C ASP A 36 -4.47 -14.43 8.08
N HIS A 37 -5.26 -13.42 8.42
CA HIS A 37 -4.76 -12.06 8.67
C HIS A 37 -4.78 -11.69 10.15
N ILE A 38 -3.83 -10.84 10.54
CA ILE A 38 -3.90 -10.08 11.78
C ILE A 38 -4.41 -8.67 11.51
N SER A 39 -5.24 -8.15 12.41
CA SER A 39 -5.73 -6.78 12.37
C SER A 39 -5.41 -6.04 13.67
N TYR A 40 -5.91 -4.83 13.83
CA TYR A 40 -5.71 -4.05 15.04
C TYR A 40 -6.89 -3.11 15.32
N ALA A 41 -7.10 -2.76 16.61
CA ALA A 41 -8.10 -1.79 17.02
C ALA A 41 -7.54 -0.86 18.10
N VAL A 42 -7.28 0.40 17.74
CA VAL A 42 -6.66 1.39 18.63
C VAL A 42 -7.61 2.04 19.65
N SER A 43 -8.91 1.92 19.46
CA SER A 43 -9.90 2.56 20.33
C SER A 43 -11.27 1.91 20.28
N GLN A 44 -12.14 2.29 21.24
CA GLN A 44 -13.54 1.86 21.33
C GLN A 44 -14.40 2.20 20.10
N LYS A 45 -14.00 3.16 19.27
CA LYS A 45 -14.69 3.49 18.02
C LYS A 45 -14.78 2.29 17.08
N TYR A 46 -13.79 1.40 17.12
CA TYR A 46 -13.71 0.21 16.27
C TYR A 46 -14.43 -1.01 16.83
N LYS A 47 -15.16 -0.88 17.96
CA LYS A 47 -15.86 -1.99 18.62
C LYS A 47 -16.78 -2.75 17.66
N LYS A 48 -17.55 -2.05 16.83
CA LYS A 48 -18.48 -2.68 15.87
C LYS A 48 -17.73 -3.48 14.81
N SER A 49 -16.72 -2.89 14.17
CA SER A 49 -15.88 -3.59 13.19
C SER A 49 -15.12 -4.75 13.84
N LEU A 50 -14.59 -4.58 15.07
CA LEU A 50 -13.93 -5.64 15.83
C LEU A 50 -14.86 -6.85 16.06
N THR A 51 -16.09 -6.62 16.54
CA THR A 51 -17.04 -7.71 16.82
C THR A 51 -17.44 -8.49 15.57
N ASN A 52 -17.43 -7.83 14.39
CA ASN A 52 -17.82 -8.42 13.12
C ASN A 52 -16.62 -8.90 12.29
N SER A 53 -15.39 -8.74 12.79
CA SER A 53 -14.19 -9.07 12.04
C SER A 53 -13.98 -10.59 11.90
N ASN A 54 -13.54 -11.00 10.71
CA ASN A 54 -13.09 -12.37 10.41
C ASN A 54 -11.56 -12.54 10.57
N ALA A 55 -10.88 -11.57 11.17
CA ALA A 55 -9.43 -11.65 11.40
C ALA A 55 -9.06 -12.87 12.25
N GLY A 56 -7.99 -13.58 11.87
CA GLY A 56 -7.47 -14.70 12.65
C GLY A 56 -6.94 -14.29 14.02
N ALA A 57 -6.48 -13.04 14.13
CA ALA A 57 -6.08 -12.40 15.39
C ALA A 57 -6.21 -10.88 15.31
N VAL A 58 -6.35 -10.21 16.47
CA VAL A 58 -6.40 -8.74 16.53
C VAL A 58 -5.47 -8.20 17.63
N ILE A 59 -4.69 -7.17 17.30
CA ILE A 59 -3.88 -6.41 18.27
C ILE A 59 -4.79 -5.40 18.95
N ILE A 60 -4.96 -5.51 20.26
CA ILE A 60 -5.90 -4.70 21.05
C ILE A 60 -5.36 -4.38 22.44
N ASP A 61 -5.96 -3.38 23.09
CA ASP A 61 -5.80 -3.19 24.53
C ASP A 61 -6.74 -4.13 25.32
N LYS A 62 -6.49 -4.26 26.63
CA LYS A 62 -7.28 -5.13 27.52
C LYS A 62 -8.77 -4.78 27.55
N LYS A 63 -9.15 -3.52 27.28
CA LYS A 63 -10.55 -3.06 27.36
C LYS A 63 -11.41 -3.58 26.22
N LEU A 64 -10.79 -3.98 25.12
CA LEU A 64 -11.49 -4.48 23.93
C LEU A 64 -11.60 -6.01 23.89
N ILE A 65 -10.95 -6.75 24.79
CA ILE A 65 -10.88 -8.22 24.76
C ILE A 65 -12.26 -8.89 24.72
N VAL A 66 -13.23 -8.36 25.47
CA VAL A 66 -14.60 -8.90 25.56
C VAL A 66 -15.39 -8.79 24.26
N HIS A 67 -14.88 -8.02 23.29
CA HIS A 67 -15.50 -7.79 21.99
C HIS A 67 -14.73 -8.46 20.85
N CYS A 68 -13.60 -9.12 21.15
CA CYS A 68 -12.79 -9.79 20.14
C CYS A 68 -13.34 -11.18 19.86
N PRO A 69 -13.77 -11.50 18.63
CA PRO A 69 -14.38 -12.80 18.30
C PRO A 69 -13.34 -13.90 18.04
N SER A 70 -12.07 -13.53 17.91
CA SER A 70 -10.96 -14.44 17.53
C SER A 70 -9.80 -14.34 18.53
N ASN A 71 -8.61 -14.81 18.13
CA ASN A 71 -7.41 -14.63 18.94
C ASN A 71 -7.08 -13.15 19.14
N ALA A 72 -6.51 -12.80 20.29
CA ALA A 72 -6.07 -11.44 20.57
C ALA A 72 -4.61 -11.37 21.01
N LEU A 73 -3.91 -10.35 20.57
CA LEU A 73 -2.62 -9.94 21.06
C LEU A 73 -2.80 -8.69 21.94
N LEU A 74 -2.69 -8.88 23.24
CA LEU A 74 -2.89 -7.80 24.21
C LEU A 74 -1.62 -7.01 24.40
N VAL A 75 -1.68 -5.71 24.11
CA VAL A 75 -0.55 -4.77 24.22
C VAL A 75 -0.94 -3.53 25.01
N LYS A 76 0.06 -2.79 25.52
CA LYS A 76 -0.16 -1.50 26.18
C LYS A 76 -0.34 -0.36 25.16
N ASN A 77 0.37 -0.43 24.04
CA ASN A 77 0.35 0.57 22.97
C ASN A 77 0.08 -0.10 21.62
N VAL A 78 -1.20 -0.10 21.20
CA VAL A 78 -1.65 -0.74 19.96
C VAL A 78 -1.00 -0.09 18.73
N SER A 79 -0.87 1.25 18.72
CA SER A 79 -0.28 1.95 17.58
C SER A 79 1.20 1.60 17.38
N LEU A 80 1.97 1.48 18.47
CA LEU A 80 3.36 1.06 18.39
C LEU A 80 3.48 -0.40 17.94
N ALA A 81 2.69 -1.30 18.52
CA ALA A 81 2.67 -2.71 18.15
C ALA A 81 2.33 -2.87 16.64
N TYR A 82 1.36 -2.11 16.16
CA TYR A 82 1.02 -2.05 14.74
C TYR A 82 2.21 -1.58 13.90
N ALA A 83 2.84 -0.46 14.27
CA ALA A 83 3.98 0.08 13.54
C ALA A 83 5.12 -0.94 13.42
N LEU A 84 5.50 -1.58 14.54
CA LEU A 84 6.57 -2.59 14.55
C LEU A 84 6.22 -3.79 13.66
N LEU A 85 4.97 -4.24 13.70
CA LEU A 85 4.55 -5.43 12.94
C LEU A 85 4.44 -5.17 11.45
N THR A 86 4.05 -3.96 10.99
CA THR A 86 3.95 -3.65 9.56
C THR A 86 5.24 -3.90 8.80
N HIS A 87 6.41 -3.67 9.43
CA HIS A 87 7.71 -3.93 8.81
C HIS A 87 7.97 -5.40 8.51
N GLN A 88 7.32 -6.33 9.22
CA GLN A 88 7.47 -7.78 8.95
C GLN A 88 6.72 -8.20 7.68
N PHE A 89 5.64 -7.52 7.36
CA PHE A 89 4.83 -7.80 6.16
C PHE A 89 5.15 -6.91 4.97
N LYS A 90 6.04 -5.92 5.16
CA LYS A 90 6.51 -5.08 4.06
C LYS A 90 7.37 -5.89 3.10
N ASN A 91 6.97 -5.90 1.83
CA ASN A 91 7.81 -6.43 0.77
C ASN A 91 8.85 -5.38 0.37
N ASP A 92 10.12 -5.64 0.63
CA ASP A 92 11.21 -4.73 0.26
C ASP A 92 11.21 -4.43 -1.24
N GLN A 93 11.35 -3.15 -1.58
CA GLN A 93 11.65 -2.73 -2.94
C GLN A 93 13.11 -3.07 -3.25
N ASN A 94 13.32 -4.12 -4.02
CA ASN A 94 14.66 -4.50 -4.42
C ASN A 94 15.04 -3.82 -5.75
N ILE A 95 15.65 -2.63 -5.66
CA ILE A 95 16.09 -1.86 -6.84
C ILE A 95 17.09 -2.60 -7.75
N LYS A 96 17.69 -3.73 -7.29
CA LYS A 96 18.61 -4.55 -8.10
C LYS A 96 17.95 -5.17 -9.33
N HIS A 97 16.63 -5.18 -9.39
CA HIS A 97 15.88 -5.77 -10.50
C HIS A 97 15.45 -4.75 -11.56
N PHE A 98 15.64 -3.46 -11.32
CA PHE A 98 15.30 -2.42 -12.27
C PHE A 98 16.18 -2.51 -13.51
N GLN A 99 15.56 -2.41 -14.69
CA GLN A 99 16.24 -2.47 -15.96
C GLN A 99 15.93 -1.23 -16.82
N PRO A 100 16.90 -0.71 -17.58
CA PRO A 100 16.62 0.30 -18.59
C PRO A 100 15.59 -0.22 -19.59
N ALA A 101 14.60 0.63 -19.96
CA ALA A 101 13.50 0.23 -20.84
C ALA A 101 13.97 -0.36 -22.18
N PHE A 102 15.08 0.13 -22.74
CA PHE A 102 15.61 -0.39 -24.00
C PHE A 102 15.98 -1.90 -23.97
N LYS A 103 16.19 -2.49 -22.79
CA LYS A 103 16.44 -3.93 -22.64
C LYS A 103 15.16 -4.78 -22.72
N VAL A 104 14.02 -4.19 -22.44
CA VAL A 104 12.75 -4.89 -22.33
C VAL A 104 11.68 -4.39 -23.31
N ILE A 105 12.01 -3.37 -24.13
CA ILE A 105 11.07 -2.72 -25.06
C ILE A 105 10.36 -3.72 -26.00
N ASN A 106 11.05 -4.75 -26.45
CA ASN A 106 10.47 -5.78 -27.33
C ASN A 106 9.41 -6.63 -26.65
N SER A 107 9.30 -6.57 -25.32
CA SER A 107 8.26 -7.27 -24.55
C SER A 107 6.95 -6.50 -24.53
N TYR A 108 6.95 -5.24 -24.98
CA TYR A 108 5.78 -4.36 -24.96
C TYR A 108 5.32 -4.00 -26.37
N SER A 109 4.21 -4.60 -26.81
CA SER A 109 3.64 -4.31 -28.12
C SER A 109 3.05 -2.90 -28.15
N LYS A 110 3.47 -2.10 -29.17
CA LYS A 110 2.92 -0.74 -29.40
C LYS A 110 2.99 0.19 -28.17
N VAL A 111 4.05 0.11 -27.38
CA VAL A 111 4.32 1.04 -26.29
C VAL A 111 5.54 1.89 -26.66
N ASP A 112 5.41 3.20 -26.56
CA ASP A 112 6.50 4.13 -26.83
C ASP A 112 7.23 4.50 -25.54
N PHE A 113 8.55 4.34 -25.52
CA PHE A 113 9.40 4.75 -24.41
C PHE A 113 10.37 5.84 -24.86
N ALA A 114 10.32 6.98 -24.20
CA ALA A 114 11.38 7.98 -24.33
C ALA A 114 12.66 7.53 -23.58
N PRO A 115 13.82 8.16 -23.87
CA PRO A 115 15.10 7.78 -23.26
C PRO A 115 15.11 7.88 -21.73
N GLY A 116 15.93 7.07 -21.08
CA GLY A 116 16.18 7.13 -19.63
C GLY A 116 15.16 6.41 -18.76
N CYS A 117 14.15 5.77 -19.33
CA CYS A 117 13.16 5.04 -18.57
C CYS A 117 13.75 3.78 -17.91
N ILE A 118 13.32 3.52 -16.69
CA ILE A 118 13.70 2.36 -15.86
C ILE A 118 12.44 1.56 -15.52
N ILE A 119 12.48 0.24 -15.78
CA ILE A 119 11.32 -0.65 -15.64
C ILE A 119 11.65 -1.77 -14.64
N GLY A 120 10.76 -1.98 -13.68
CA GLY A 120 10.82 -3.06 -12.70
C GLY A 120 10.40 -4.42 -13.26
N LYS A 121 10.25 -5.40 -12.38
CA LYS A 121 9.78 -6.75 -12.72
C LYS A 121 8.27 -6.79 -12.85
N ASN A 122 7.77 -7.73 -13.65
CA ASN A 122 6.34 -8.05 -13.79
C ASN A 122 5.47 -6.82 -14.14
N VAL A 123 6.06 -5.80 -14.77
CA VAL A 123 5.32 -4.61 -15.22
C VAL A 123 4.47 -4.97 -16.42
N THR A 124 3.22 -4.54 -16.41
CA THR A 124 2.28 -4.67 -17.54
C THR A 124 1.92 -3.30 -18.07
N ILE A 125 2.12 -3.06 -19.38
CA ILE A 125 1.77 -1.80 -20.02
C ILE A 125 0.90 -2.09 -21.23
N GLY A 126 -0.29 -1.49 -21.27
CA GLY A 126 -1.23 -1.65 -22.38
C GLY A 126 -0.79 -0.98 -23.67
N GLU A 127 -1.30 -1.45 -24.80
CA GLU A 127 -0.98 -0.94 -26.13
C GLU A 127 -1.29 0.56 -26.27
N ASN A 128 -0.55 1.22 -27.16
CA ASN A 128 -0.63 2.65 -27.47
C ASN A 128 -0.41 3.57 -26.26
N THR A 129 0.29 3.09 -25.24
CA THR A 129 0.70 3.89 -24.09
C THR A 129 2.06 4.52 -24.41
N SER A 130 2.23 5.79 -24.03
CA SER A 130 3.49 6.53 -24.20
C SER A 130 4.08 6.85 -22.83
N ILE A 131 5.37 6.57 -22.66
CA ILE A 131 6.12 6.79 -21.41
C ILE A 131 7.21 7.85 -21.70
N GLY A 132 7.10 9.00 -21.04
CA GLY A 132 8.02 10.12 -21.13
C GLY A 132 9.43 9.80 -20.62
N ALA A 133 10.37 10.72 -20.87
CA ALA A 133 11.77 10.51 -20.52
C ALA A 133 12.00 10.39 -19.00
N ASN A 134 13.00 9.58 -18.62
CA ASN A 134 13.46 9.40 -17.24
C ASN A 134 12.37 8.93 -16.26
N CYS A 135 11.35 8.24 -16.73
CA CYS A 135 10.36 7.63 -15.85
C CYS A 135 10.92 6.41 -15.12
N VAL A 136 10.50 6.22 -13.87
CA VAL A 136 10.81 5.04 -13.07
C VAL A 136 9.50 4.31 -12.77
N ILE A 137 9.38 3.08 -13.27
CA ILE A 137 8.20 2.24 -13.07
C ILE A 137 8.62 1.04 -12.21
N GLY A 138 8.05 0.94 -11.01
CA GLY A 138 8.37 -0.08 -10.01
C GLY A 138 7.88 -1.47 -10.39
N ASP A 139 8.26 -2.46 -9.58
CA ASP A 139 7.83 -3.85 -9.77
C ASP A 139 6.31 -3.98 -9.67
N ASP A 140 5.74 -4.96 -10.37
CA ASP A 140 4.33 -5.34 -10.31
C ASP A 140 3.34 -4.19 -10.66
N VAL A 141 3.79 -3.15 -11.37
CA VAL A 141 2.95 -2.03 -11.83
C VAL A 141 2.14 -2.44 -13.05
N THR A 142 0.89 -2.02 -13.09
CA THR A 142 0.02 -2.15 -14.26
C THR A 142 -0.37 -0.77 -14.79
N ILE A 143 -0.24 -0.54 -16.11
CA ILE A 143 -0.68 0.67 -16.80
C ILE A 143 -1.61 0.26 -17.96
N GLY A 144 -2.82 0.77 -17.98
CA GLY A 144 -3.82 0.50 -18.99
C GLY A 144 -3.48 1.15 -20.35
N MET A 145 -4.11 0.63 -21.41
CA MET A 145 -3.90 1.07 -22.79
C MET A 145 -4.26 2.55 -23.02
N ASN A 146 -3.66 3.14 -24.05
CA ASN A 146 -3.92 4.52 -24.50
C ASN A 146 -3.61 5.58 -23.42
N SER A 147 -2.75 5.27 -22.45
CA SER A 147 -2.37 6.21 -21.39
C SER A 147 -1.12 7.01 -21.77
N LEU A 148 -1.01 8.22 -21.25
CA LEU A 148 0.12 9.12 -21.43
C LEU A 148 0.79 9.38 -20.09
N ILE A 149 2.04 8.94 -19.95
CA ILE A 149 2.87 9.18 -18.78
C ILE A 149 3.92 10.23 -19.13
N GLY A 150 3.88 11.38 -18.49
CA GLY A 150 4.81 12.48 -18.70
C GLY A 150 6.24 12.14 -18.28
N SER A 151 7.18 13.03 -18.56
CA SER A 151 8.60 12.81 -18.19
C SER A 151 8.82 12.92 -16.67
N ASN A 152 9.84 12.23 -16.17
CA ASN A 152 10.23 12.22 -14.74
C ASN A 152 9.11 11.75 -13.79
N VAL A 153 8.18 10.95 -14.27
CA VAL A 153 7.15 10.33 -13.42
C VAL A 153 7.74 9.13 -12.70
N THR A 154 7.44 9.00 -11.41
CA THR A 154 7.78 7.82 -10.62
C THR A 154 6.50 7.09 -10.22
N ILE A 155 6.40 5.82 -10.59
CA ILE A 155 5.30 4.93 -10.19
C ILE A 155 5.91 3.82 -9.33
N HIS A 156 5.55 3.80 -8.05
CA HIS A 156 6.08 2.83 -7.12
C HIS A 156 5.41 1.46 -7.29
N LYS A 157 6.09 0.45 -6.72
CA LYS A 157 5.68 -0.96 -6.77
C LYS A 157 4.19 -1.18 -6.50
N GLY A 158 3.55 -2.05 -7.31
CA GLY A 158 2.20 -2.56 -7.12
C GLY A 158 1.08 -1.56 -7.43
N CYS A 159 1.40 -0.37 -7.94
CA CYS A 159 0.37 0.60 -8.35
C CYS A 159 -0.33 0.14 -9.62
N GLU A 160 -1.63 0.42 -9.69
CA GLU A 160 -2.47 0.14 -10.84
C GLU A 160 -3.00 1.44 -11.45
N ILE A 161 -2.84 1.61 -12.75
CA ILE A 161 -3.31 2.76 -13.52
C ILE A 161 -4.21 2.25 -14.63
N GLY A 162 -5.42 2.75 -14.70
CA GLY A 162 -6.41 2.41 -15.71
C GLY A 162 -6.04 2.88 -17.11
N LYS A 163 -7.00 2.76 -18.03
CA LYS A 163 -6.86 3.11 -19.43
C LYS A 163 -7.07 4.61 -19.68
N LYS A 164 -6.47 5.13 -20.75
CA LYS A 164 -6.66 6.52 -21.19
C LYS A 164 -6.35 7.56 -20.11
N CYS A 165 -5.46 7.21 -19.19
CA CYS A 165 -5.01 8.13 -18.14
C CYS A 165 -3.94 9.09 -18.67
N VAL A 166 -3.91 10.28 -18.10
CA VAL A 166 -2.87 11.28 -18.35
C VAL A 166 -2.18 11.60 -17.02
N ILE A 167 -0.93 11.20 -16.88
CA ILE A 167 -0.10 11.50 -15.71
C ILE A 167 0.95 12.53 -16.13
N SER A 168 0.86 13.74 -15.63
CA SER A 168 1.76 14.82 -16.02
C SER A 168 3.15 14.69 -15.40
N SER A 169 4.12 15.41 -15.99
CA SER A 169 5.53 15.32 -15.63
C SER A 169 5.79 15.56 -14.14
N GLY A 170 6.73 14.79 -13.59
CA GLY A 170 7.15 14.91 -12.19
C GLY A 170 6.18 14.34 -11.15
N ALA A 171 5.03 13.79 -11.56
CA ALA A 171 4.11 13.16 -10.60
C ALA A 171 4.75 11.93 -9.95
N VAL A 172 4.41 11.70 -8.67
CA VAL A 172 4.87 10.54 -7.89
C VAL A 172 3.66 9.75 -7.40
N ILE A 173 3.55 8.51 -7.84
CA ILE A 173 2.41 7.65 -7.52
C ILE A 173 2.89 6.49 -6.64
N GLY A 174 2.27 6.34 -5.46
CA GLY A 174 2.51 5.21 -4.57
C GLY A 174 3.69 5.36 -3.62
N SER A 175 4.16 6.59 -3.34
CA SER A 175 5.11 6.84 -2.25
C SER A 175 4.52 6.40 -0.91
N GLU A 176 5.39 6.12 0.08
CA GLU A 176 4.92 5.87 1.43
C GLU A 176 4.33 7.15 2.04
N GLY A 177 3.17 7.01 2.68
CA GLY A 177 2.55 8.10 3.40
C GLY A 177 3.26 8.43 4.71
N PHE A 178 2.83 9.49 5.39
CA PHE A 178 3.41 9.96 6.64
C PHE A 178 2.69 9.32 7.84
N GLY A 179 3.03 8.05 8.14
CA GLY A 179 2.51 7.29 9.26
C GLY A 179 3.59 7.00 10.31
N ASN A 180 3.35 7.40 11.57
CA ASN A 180 4.30 7.19 12.66
C ASN A 180 3.58 6.91 13.99
N ALA A 181 4.16 6.04 14.83
CA ALA A 181 3.73 5.80 16.20
C ALA A 181 4.81 6.22 17.19
N ARG A 182 4.44 6.66 18.41
CA ARG A 182 5.38 6.98 19.47
C ARG A 182 5.47 5.86 20.50
N ASP A 183 6.69 5.60 20.95
CA ASP A 183 6.92 4.74 22.10
C ASP A 183 6.85 5.53 23.44
N GLN A 184 7.11 4.83 24.56
CA GLN A 184 7.09 5.40 25.90
C GLN A 184 8.21 6.45 26.15
N ASN A 185 9.25 6.47 25.32
CA ASN A 185 10.35 7.41 25.35
C ASN A 185 10.15 8.59 24.39
N ASN A 186 8.94 8.72 23.81
CA ASN A 186 8.59 9.69 22.76
C ASN A 186 9.40 9.54 21.46
N GLN A 187 10.03 8.39 21.21
CA GLN A 187 10.68 8.11 19.94
C GLN A 187 9.66 7.72 18.87
N TRP A 188 9.89 8.20 17.64
CA TRP A 188 9.04 7.90 16.50
C TRP A 188 9.43 6.58 15.86
N HIS A 189 8.44 5.75 15.60
CA HIS A 189 8.54 4.51 14.84
C HIS A 189 7.68 4.63 13.59
N ALA A 190 8.29 4.54 12.41
CA ALA A 190 7.57 4.61 11.16
C ALA A 190 6.61 3.42 11.01
N ILE A 191 5.45 3.68 10.44
CA ILE A 191 4.49 2.66 10.00
C ILE A 191 4.76 2.36 8.53
N ALA A 192 5.11 1.12 8.20
CA ALA A 192 5.27 0.73 6.81
C ALA A 192 3.90 0.67 6.11
N HIS A 193 3.83 1.21 4.90
CA HIS A 193 2.61 1.22 4.10
C HIS A 193 2.55 -0.02 3.22
N LEU A 194 1.55 -0.88 3.44
CA LEU A 194 1.39 -2.19 2.82
C LEU A 194 0.42 -2.17 1.63
N GLY A 195 -0.50 -1.18 1.60
CA GLY A 195 -1.44 -0.96 0.50
C GLY A 195 -0.78 -0.35 -0.74
N ASN A 196 -1.56 -0.10 -1.77
CA ASN A 196 -1.14 0.45 -3.05
C ASN A 196 -1.91 1.72 -3.40
N VAL A 197 -1.72 2.21 -4.62
CA VAL A 197 -2.56 3.20 -5.28
C VAL A 197 -3.26 2.53 -6.45
N ILE A 198 -4.58 2.66 -6.50
CA ILE A 198 -5.42 2.19 -7.60
C ILE A 198 -6.04 3.40 -8.29
N ILE A 199 -5.74 3.57 -9.56
CA ILE A 199 -6.25 4.68 -10.39
C ILE A 199 -7.14 4.07 -11.47
N GLY A 200 -8.38 4.53 -11.56
CA GLY A 200 -9.36 4.12 -12.55
C GLY A 200 -9.06 4.63 -13.97
N ASP A 201 -10.01 4.43 -14.86
CA ASP A 201 -9.92 4.83 -16.25
C ASP A 201 -10.14 6.35 -16.44
N GLU A 202 -9.53 6.94 -17.47
CA GLU A 202 -9.74 8.33 -17.92
C GLU A 202 -9.39 9.40 -16.88
N VAL A 203 -8.53 9.06 -15.92
CA VAL A 203 -8.03 9.98 -14.88
C VAL A 203 -6.94 10.87 -15.42
N SER A 204 -6.93 12.16 -14.99
CA SER A 204 -5.84 13.09 -15.30
C SER A 204 -5.20 13.58 -14.00
N ILE A 205 -3.86 13.49 -13.92
CA ILE A 205 -3.07 13.89 -12.75
C ILE A 205 -2.07 14.95 -13.18
N GLY A 206 -2.12 16.10 -12.51
CA GLY A 206 -1.29 17.27 -12.80
C GLY A 206 0.19 17.09 -12.42
N ALA A 207 1.00 18.02 -12.90
CA ALA A 207 2.46 17.98 -12.73
C ALA A 207 2.86 18.09 -11.24
N ASN A 208 3.88 17.31 -10.85
CA ASN A 208 4.43 17.27 -9.49
C ASN A 208 3.39 16.96 -8.40
N THR A 209 2.26 16.36 -8.75
CA THR A 209 1.29 15.82 -7.81
C THR A 209 1.81 14.54 -7.20
N THR A 210 1.60 14.36 -5.89
CA THR A 210 1.98 13.15 -5.17
C THR A 210 0.76 12.42 -4.64
N ILE A 211 0.69 11.10 -4.84
CA ILE A 211 -0.39 10.25 -4.34
C ILE A 211 0.25 9.13 -3.51
N ASP A 212 0.04 9.18 -2.18
CA ASP A 212 0.61 8.20 -1.27
C ASP A 212 -0.16 6.89 -1.30
N ARG A 213 0.56 5.80 -1.15
CA ARG A 213 -0.04 4.46 -1.04
C ARG A 213 -0.77 4.29 0.28
N GLY A 214 -1.77 3.45 0.31
CA GLY A 214 -2.50 3.15 1.53
C GLY A 214 -1.64 2.45 2.59
N SER A 215 -2.00 2.63 3.84
CA SER A 215 -1.27 2.01 4.96
C SER A 215 -1.52 0.49 5.05
N ILE A 216 -2.76 0.04 4.84
CA ILE A 216 -3.15 -1.37 4.67
C ILE A 216 -4.03 -1.47 3.43
N ASP A 217 -5.24 -0.89 3.46
CA ASP A 217 -6.09 -0.76 2.28
C ASP A 217 -5.48 0.27 1.31
N ASN A 218 -5.96 0.30 0.07
CA ASN A 218 -5.42 1.16 -0.98
C ASN A 218 -5.83 2.63 -0.83
N THR A 219 -5.09 3.50 -1.49
CA THR A 219 -5.55 4.82 -1.91
C THR A 219 -6.20 4.66 -3.27
N GLU A 220 -7.40 5.18 -3.46
CA GLU A 220 -8.19 4.92 -4.67
C GLU A 220 -8.62 6.22 -5.34
N ILE A 221 -8.39 6.30 -6.65
CA ILE A 221 -8.83 7.40 -7.51
C ILE A 221 -9.74 6.78 -8.57
N HIS A 222 -11.03 7.03 -8.51
CA HIS A 222 -11.97 6.41 -9.41
C HIS A 222 -11.96 7.03 -10.82
N ASN A 223 -12.80 6.49 -11.72
CA ASN A 223 -12.80 6.88 -13.13
C ASN A 223 -13.12 8.36 -13.34
N GLY A 224 -12.54 8.97 -14.36
CA GLY A 224 -12.85 10.32 -14.81
C GLY A 224 -12.20 11.46 -14.03
N VAL A 225 -11.71 11.20 -12.82
CA VAL A 225 -11.19 12.22 -11.88
C VAL A 225 -10.09 13.09 -12.50
N LYS A 226 -10.14 14.40 -12.21
CA LYS A 226 -9.15 15.39 -12.62
C LYS A 226 -8.49 16.02 -11.40
N ILE A 227 -7.18 15.85 -11.29
CA ILE A 227 -6.35 16.34 -10.18
C ILE A 227 -5.39 17.39 -10.76
N ASP A 228 -5.35 18.58 -10.17
CA ASP A 228 -4.48 19.66 -10.61
C ASP A 228 -3.01 19.43 -10.23
N ASN A 229 -2.15 20.32 -10.64
CA ASN A 229 -0.72 20.32 -10.34
C ASN A 229 -0.48 20.56 -8.84
N LEU A 230 0.64 20.04 -8.32
CA LEU A 230 1.10 20.25 -6.94
C LEU A 230 0.08 19.85 -5.87
N VAL A 231 -0.80 18.90 -6.16
CA VAL A 231 -1.72 18.33 -5.17
C VAL A 231 -1.03 17.20 -4.41
N HIS A 232 -1.26 17.13 -3.10
CA HIS A 232 -0.89 15.97 -2.29
C HIS A 232 -2.13 15.21 -1.85
N ILE A 233 -2.22 13.93 -2.25
CA ILE A 233 -3.26 13.00 -1.80
C ILE A 233 -2.62 12.05 -0.81
N ALA A 234 -3.06 12.14 0.45
CA ALA A 234 -2.57 11.31 1.55
C ALA A 234 -3.03 9.85 1.40
N HIS A 235 -2.37 8.96 2.18
CA HIS A 235 -2.71 7.54 2.20
C HIS A 235 -4.18 7.26 2.57
N ASN A 236 -4.76 6.23 1.99
CA ASN A 236 -6.13 5.76 2.22
C ASN A 236 -7.24 6.77 1.84
N VAL A 237 -6.93 7.81 1.07
CA VAL A 237 -7.96 8.67 0.49
C VAL A 237 -8.66 7.92 -0.65
N ILE A 238 -9.97 8.06 -0.72
CA ILE A 238 -10.81 7.57 -1.82
C ILE A 238 -11.45 8.78 -2.50
N ILE A 239 -11.14 8.99 -3.78
CA ILE A 239 -11.75 10.03 -4.60
C ILE A 239 -12.76 9.36 -5.54
N GLY A 240 -14.04 9.68 -5.38
CA GLY A 240 -15.12 9.14 -6.20
C GLY A 240 -15.03 9.61 -7.65
N SER A 241 -15.79 8.95 -8.54
CA SER A 241 -15.82 9.27 -9.97
C SER A 241 -16.38 10.67 -10.24
N ASP A 242 -15.79 11.37 -11.23
CA ASP A 242 -16.18 12.66 -11.82
C ASP A 242 -16.17 13.87 -10.88
#